data_74f1ce4da9ce7e7f1c232491839d9fbb
#
_entry.id   74f1ce4da9ce7e7f1c232491839d9fbb
#
_cell.length_a   1.000
_cell.length_b   1.000
_cell.length_c   1.000
_cell.angle_alpha   90.00
_cell.angle_beta   90.00
_cell.angle_gamma   90.00
#
_symmetry.space_group_name_H-M   'P 1'
#
loop_
_entity.id
_entity.type
_entity.pdbx_description
1 polymer ?
#
loop_
_entity_poly.entity_id
_entity_poly.type
_entity_poly.pdbx_seq_one_letter_code
_entity_poly.pdbx_strand_id
1 'polypeptide(L)'
;YGHSCFRLVERGKASVVTDPFDSTIAGYPPLKLKSEIVTVSCDDPVHNYVKAVKGDPFLINGPGEYEIGGVFITGVQTTPHKKEYSGLRNTLYLIEFGSITVAHLGKLDQVPSQSDIESLGTVNIALVPVGDGNGLNASKAAEVISMLEPNIVIPMQYDTPQSTLDLDPLSKFLKEMGITQLETMESYKVTNPSAFTEEETHVIALDPKLS
;
A
#
# COMPACT_ATOMS: atom_id res chain seq x y z
N TYR A 1 6.10 1.44 8.17
CA TYR A 1 7.55 1.47 8.34
C TYR A 1 8.21 2.55 7.51
N GLY A 2 7.49 3.19 6.66
CA GLY A 2 7.92 4.22 5.72
C GLY A 2 7.67 3.81 4.28
N HIS A 3 7.62 4.79 3.39
CA HIS A 3 7.35 4.63 1.96
C HIS A 3 6.07 3.81 1.71
N SER A 4 6.20 2.59 1.17
CA SER A 4 5.10 1.64 0.90
C SER A 4 5.18 0.36 1.75
N CYS A 5 6.07 0.35 2.76
CA CYS A 5 6.29 -0.82 3.59
C CYS A 5 5.37 -0.85 4.81
N PHE A 6 4.42 -1.77 4.80
CA PHE A 6 3.51 -2.03 5.91
C PHE A 6 3.67 -3.46 6.41
N ARG A 7 3.31 -3.68 7.67
CA ARG A 7 3.16 -5.02 8.22
C ARG A 7 1.72 -5.21 8.67
N LEU A 8 1.05 -6.20 8.09
CA LEU A 8 -0.33 -6.56 8.38
C LEU A 8 -0.34 -7.85 9.21
N VAL A 9 -1.14 -7.86 10.27
CA VAL A 9 -1.21 -9.00 11.19
C VAL A 9 -2.63 -9.25 11.67
N GLU A 10 -3.03 -10.51 11.69
CA GLU A 10 -4.20 -10.99 12.40
C GLU A 10 -3.81 -12.20 13.26
N ARG A 11 -4.40 -12.30 14.45
CA ARG A 11 -4.11 -13.41 15.36
C ARG A 11 -4.50 -14.75 14.75
N GLY A 12 -3.55 -15.68 14.68
CA GLY A 12 -3.78 -17.02 14.16
C GLY A 12 -3.61 -17.15 12.65
N LYS A 13 -3.21 -16.07 11.96
CA LYS A 13 -2.91 -16.07 10.52
C LYS A 13 -1.46 -15.68 10.25
N ALA A 14 -0.99 -15.97 9.03
CA ALA A 14 0.31 -15.51 8.56
C ALA A 14 0.37 -13.99 8.53
N SER A 15 1.50 -13.40 8.92
CA SER A 15 1.74 -11.96 8.76
C SER A 15 2.21 -11.65 7.36
N VAL A 16 1.86 -10.46 6.86
CA VAL A 16 2.26 -9.97 5.53
C VAL A 16 3.08 -8.69 5.69
N VAL A 17 4.21 -8.60 5.01
CA VAL A 17 4.95 -7.35 4.80
C VAL A 17 4.85 -6.97 3.34
N THR A 18 4.44 -5.72 3.07
CA THR A 18 4.36 -5.17 1.73
C THR A 18 5.61 -4.36 1.40
N ASP A 19 6.09 -4.45 0.17
CA ASP A 19 7.11 -3.59 -0.45
C ASP A 19 8.25 -3.19 0.50
N PRO A 20 9.06 -4.13 1.02
CA PRO A 20 10.22 -3.79 1.83
C PRO A 20 11.26 -3.03 0.99
N PHE A 21 11.82 -1.96 1.56
CA PHE A 21 12.73 -1.05 0.87
C PHE A 21 14.20 -1.21 1.32
N ASP A 22 15.12 -0.82 0.43
CA ASP A 22 16.51 -0.57 0.79
C ASP A 22 16.63 0.77 1.54
N SER A 23 17.00 0.71 2.81
CA SER A 23 17.13 1.88 3.67
C SER A 23 18.17 2.90 3.18
N THR A 24 19.18 2.46 2.43
CA THR A 24 20.21 3.35 1.89
C THR A 24 19.69 4.20 0.73
N ILE A 25 18.61 3.78 0.09
CA ILE A 25 17.98 4.46 -1.03
C ILE A 25 16.75 5.24 -0.58
N ALA A 26 15.93 4.65 0.29
CA ALA A 26 14.67 5.26 0.73
C ALA A 26 14.84 6.31 1.85
N GLY A 27 15.98 6.32 2.55
CA GLY A 27 16.30 7.27 3.62
C GLY A 27 15.77 6.90 5.01
N TYR A 28 14.85 5.94 5.09
CA TYR A 28 14.34 5.44 6.38
C TYR A 28 15.35 4.52 7.08
N PRO A 29 15.24 4.33 8.42
CA PRO A 29 16.06 3.36 9.13
C PRO A 29 15.95 1.94 8.57
N PRO A 30 16.99 1.10 8.73
CA PRO A 30 16.97 -0.29 8.30
C PRO A 30 15.78 -1.05 8.92
N LEU A 31 15.04 -1.76 8.07
CA LEU A 31 13.90 -2.57 8.50
C LEU A 31 14.36 -3.71 9.42
N LYS A 32 13.65 -3.87 10.54
CA LYS A 32 13.85 -4.96 11.52
C LYS A 32 12.59 -5.80 11.61
N LEU A 33 12.20 -6.40 10.47
CA LEU A 33 10.93 -7.11 10.31
C LEU A 33 11.13 -8.61 10.26
N LYS A 34 10.11 -9.33 10.72
CA LYS A 34 9.91 -10.75 10.48
C LYS A 34 8.48 -10.95 9.98
N SER A 35 8.31 -11.76 8.95
CA SER A 35 7.02 -12.09 8.35
C SER A 35 7.03 -13.47 7.73
N GLU A 36 5.87 -14.06 7.54
CA GLU A 36 5.66 -15.30 6.81
C GLU A 36 5.45 -15.04 5.31
N ILE A 37 4.95 -13.85 4.94
CA ILE A 37 4.67 -13.47 3.55
C ILE A 37 5.30 -12.09 3.27
N VAL A 38 5.87 -11.93 2.08
CA VAL A 38 6.26 -10.64 1.54
C VAL A 38 5.62 -10.45 0.18
N THR A 39 4.94 -9.32 -0.03
CA THR A 39 4.47 -8.92 -1.36
C THR A 39 5.38 -7.84 -1.93
N VAL A 40 5.66 -7.91 -3.23
CA VAL A 40 6.46 -6.94 -3.98
C VAL A 40 5.65 -6.46 -5.16
N SER A 41 5.31 -5.17 -5.17
CA SER A 41 4.48 -4.58 -6.21
C SER A 41 5.23 -4.31 -7.51
N CYS A 42 6.50 -3.96 -7.44
CA CYS A 42 7.34 -3.71 -8.61
C CYS A 42 8.82 -4.00 -8.35
N ASP A 43 9.59 -4.18 -9.42
CA ASP A 43 11.03 -4.45 -9.36
C ASP A 43 11.84 -3.15 -9.24
N ASP A 44 11.72 -2.51 -8.08
CA ASP A 44 12.41 -1.26 -7.72
C ASP A 44 13.01 -1.41 -6.31
N PRO A 45 14.27 -1.02 -6.05
CA PRO A 45 14.92 -1.18 -4.74
C PRO A 45 14.18 -0.56 -3.56
N VAL A 46 13.29 0.40 -3.78
CA VAL A 46 12.43 0.96 -2.73
C VAL A 46 11.13 0.19 -2.52
N HIS A 47 10.94 -0.94 -3.24
CA HIS A 47 9.78 -1.83 -3.14
C HIS A 47 10.13 -3.31 -3.02
N ASN A 48 11.34 -3.74 -3.41
CA ASN A 48 11.70 -5.16 -3.58
C ASN A 48 12.83 -5.67 -2.67
N TYR A 49 13.21 -4.94 -1.63
CA TYR A 49 14.35 -5.32 -0.79
C TYR A 49 13.97 -6.39 0.25
N VAL A 50 13.59 -7.56 -0.24
CA VAL A 50 13.10 -8.71 0.55
C VAL A 50 14.11 -9.16 1.62
N LYS A 51 15.43 -8.96 1.38
CA LYS A 51 16.51 -9.27 2.35
C LYS A 51 16.36 -8.58 3.71
N ALA A 52 15.61 -7.47 3.76
CA ALA A 52 15.33 -6.77 5.02
C ALA A 52 14.34 -7.52 5.91
N VAL A 53 13.59 -8.49 5.38
CA VAL A 53 12.59 -9.26 6.13
C VAL A 53 13.16 -10.62 6.51
N LYS A 54 13.21 -10.90 7.82
CA LYS A 54 13.69 -12.17 8.37
C LYS A 54 12.58 -13.22 8.37
N GLY A 55 12.96 -14.52 8.46
CA GLY A 55 12.04 -15.64 8.66
C GLY A 55 11.78 -16.47 7.41
N ASP A 56 12.53 -16.24 6.33
CA ASP A 56 12.37 -16.96 5.06
C ASP A 56 10.92 -16.85 4.51
N PRO A 57 10.43 -15.62 4.29
CA PRO A 57 9.05 -15.40 3.90
C PRO A 57 8.74 -15.96 2.51
N PHE A 58 7.50 -16.42 2.32
CA PHE A 58 7.00 -16.70 0.98
C PHE A 58 6.91 -15.39 0.19
N LEU A 59 7.63 -15.31 -0.91
CA LEU A 59 7.68 -14.13 -1.77
C LEU A 59 6.57 -14.19 -2.84
N ILE A 60 5.73 -13.15 -2.87
CA ILE A 60 4.74 -12.90 -3.93
C ILE A 60 5.18 -11.64 -4.68
N ASN A 61 5.57 -11.79 -5.94
CA ASN A 61 6.09 -10.71 -6.78
C ASN A 61 5.42 -10.62 -8.15
N GLY A 62 4.15 -10.99 -8.24
CA GLY A 62 3.40 -10.96 -9.51
C GLY A 62 1.92 -11.23 -9.32
N PRO A 63 1.16 -11.14 -10.41
CA PRO A 63 -0.28 -11.40 -10.40
C PRO A 63 -0.58 -12.87 -10.12
N GLY A 64 -1.75 -13.14 -9.54
CA GLY A 64 -2.24 -14.47 -9.23
C GLY A 64 -3.05 -14.50 -7.95
N GLU A 65 -3.50 -15.69 -7.59
CA GLU A 65 -4.25 -15.95 -6.36
C GLU A 65 -3.44 -16.88 -5.45
N TYR A 66 -3.31 -16.48 -4.20
CA TYR A 66 -2.48 -17.17 -3.22
C TYR A 66 -3.26 -17.39 -1.92
N GLU A 67 -3.08 -18.54 -1.29
CA GLU A 67 -3.57 -18.82 0.05
C GLU A 67 -2.43 -19.34 0.91
N ILE A 68 -2.02 -18.56 1.92
CA ILE A 68 -0.88 -18.90 2.76
C ILE A 68 -1.21 -18.57 4.22
N GLY A 69 -1.18 -19.58 5.07
CA GLY A 69 -1.40 -19.43 6.51
C GLY A 69 -2.73 -18.74 6.86
N GLY A 70 -3.79 -19.02 6.09
CA GLY A 70 -5.13 -18.45 6.28
C GLY A 70 -5.30 -17.01 5.78
N VAL A 71 -4.35 -16.50 5.00
CA VAL A 71 -4.46 -15.22 4.31
C VAL A 71 -4.64 -15.48 2.82
N PHE A 72 -5.66 -14.88 2.22
CA PHE A 72 -5.86 -14.89 0.76
C PHE A 72 -5.28 -13.61 0.18
N ILE A 73 -4.54 -13.73 -0.92
CA ILE A 73 -3.92 -12.60 -1.60
C ILE A 73 -4.18 -12.71 -3.10
N THR A 74 -4.85 -11.71 -3.65
CA THR A 74 -5.05 -11.57 -5.09
C THR A 74 -4.13 -10.48 -5.64
N GLY A 75 -3.27 -10.85 -6.58
CA GLY A 75 -2.41 -9.92 -7.30
C GLY A 75 -2.99 -9.56 -8.67
N VAL A 76 -3.18 -8.28 -8.93
CA VAL A 76 -3.68 -7.74 -10.21
C VAL A 76 -2.60 -6.88 -10.84
N GLN A 77 -2.13 -7.26 -12.01
CA GLN A 77 -1.10 -6.50 -12.71
C GLN A 77 -1.70 -5.33 -13.47
N THR A 78 -1.16 -4.12 -13.25
CA THR A 78 -1.54 -2.92 -13.99
C THR A 78 -0.60 -2.65 -15.16
N THR A 79 -1.11 -1.95 -16.18
CA THR A 79 -0.32 -1.55 -17.35
C THR A 79 0.35 -0.20 -17.06
N PRO A 80 1.69 -0.06 -17.24
CA PRO A 80 2.37 1.22 -17.05
C PRO A 80 1.88 2.30 -18.02
N HIS A 81 1.78 3.54 -17.57
CA HIS A 81 1.36 4.67 -18.40
C HIS A 81 2.34 4.99 -19.54
N LYS A 82 3.64 4.89 -19.30
CA LYS A 82 4.68 5.21 -20.27
C LYS A 82 5.40 3.95 -20.75
N LYS A 83 5.59 3.84 -22.09
CA LYS A 83 6.39 2.76 -22.68
C LYS A 83 7.83 2.69 -22.17
N GLU A 84 8.40 3.82 -21.72
CA GLU A 84 9.73 3.92 -21.13
C GLU A 84 9.82 3.13 -19.80
N TYR A 85 8.70 2.98 -19.10
CA TYR A 85 8.58 2.19 -17.85
C TYR A 85 7.98 0.79 -18.10
N SER A 86 7.91 0.34 -19.37
CA SER A 86 7.34 -0.96 -19.73
C SER A 86 8.04 -2.17 -19.08
N GLY A 87 9.20 -1.97 -18.47
CA GLY A 87 9.90 -2.97 -17.66
C GLY A 87 9.51 -2.97 -16.18
N LEU A 88 8.91 -1.89 -15.67
CA LEU A 88 8.48 -1.77 -14.27
C LEU A 88 6.97 -1.99 -14.18
N ARG A 89 6.59 -3.25 -14.14
CA ARG A 89 5.18 -3.63 -13.95
C ARG A 89 4.80 -3.41 -12.49
N ASN A 90 3.64 -2.82 -12.24
CA ASN A 90 3.07 -2.73 -10.91
C ASN A 90 2.01 -3.82 -10.72
N THR A 91 2.02 -4.48 -9.58
CA THR A 91 0.98 -5.41 -9.14
C THR A 91 0.25 -4.80 -7.94
N LEU A 92 -1.05 -4.63 -8.07
CA LEU A 92 -1.93 -4.31 -6.94
C LEU A 92 -2.16 -5.60 -6.15
N TYR A 93 -2.18 -5.53 -4.84
CA TYR A 93 -2.49 -6.68 -4.00
C TYR A 93 -3.72 -6.42 -3.15
N LEU A 94 -4.74 -7.25 -3.28
CA LEU A 94 -5.82 -7.38 -2.32
C LEU A 94 -5.44 -8.47 -1.31
N ILE A 95 -5.35 -8.10 -0.04
CA ILE A 95 -4.92 -8.97 1.07
C ILE A 95 -6.11 -9.15 2.00
N GLU A 96 -6.58 -10.39 2.15
CA GLU A 96 -7.81 -10.71 2.87
C GLU A 96 -7.52 -11.40 4.20
N PHE A 97 -7.95 -10.76 5.27
CA PHE A 97 -7.93 -11.32 6.62
C PHE A 97 -9.38 -11.56 7.07
N GLY A 98 -9.90 -12.75 6.76
CA GLY A 98 -11.29 -13.10 7.07
C GLY A 98 -12.29 -12.19 6.38
N SER A 99 -12.92 -11.28 7.13
CA SER A 99 -13.90 -10.33 6.61
C SER A 99 -13.31 -8.94 6.27
N ILE A 100 -12.00 -8.76 6.44
CA ILE A 100 -11.32 -7.49 6.19
C ILE A 100 -10.44 -7.62 4.97
N THR A 101 -10.59 -6.69 4.04
CA THR A 101 -9.80 -6.59 2.81
C THR A 101 -8.93 -5.35 2.83
N VAL A 102 -7.64 -5.53 2.54
CA VAL A 102 -6.66 -4.45 2.44
C VAL A 102 -6.10 -4.43 1.02
N ALA A 103 -6.33 -3.35 0.28
CA ALA A 103 -5.73 -3.15 -1.02
C ALA A 103 -4.41 -2.37 -0.88
N HIS A 104 -3.31 -2.94 -1.31
CA HIS A 104 -2.03 -2.26 -1.46
C HIS A 104 -1.82 -1.90 -2.93
N LEU A 105 -1.80 -0.60 -3.25
CA LEU A 105 -1.76 -0.15 -4.64
C LEU A 105 -0.33 -0.06 -5.22
N GLY A 106 0.68 -0.41 -4.42
CA GLY A 106 2.08 -0.47 -4.86
C GLY A 106 2.60 0.85 -5.40
N LYS A 107 3.29 0.79 -6.53
CA LYS A 107 3.81 1.95 -7.29
C LYS A 107 2.87 2.29 -8.46
N LEU A 108 1.58 2.39 -8.19
CA LEU A 108 0.59 2.75 -9.20
C LEU A 108 0.88 4.16 -9.75
N ASP A 109 0.98 4.32 -11.07
CA ASP A 109 1.36 5.57 -11.74
C ASP A 109 0.25 6.19 -12.59
N GLN A 110 -0.86 5.46 -12.73
CA GLN A 110 -2.05 5.91 -13.46
C GLN A 110 -3.32 5.35 -12.83
N VAL A 111 -4.43 5.98 -13.15
CA VAL A 111 -5.76 5.46 -12.78
C VAL A 111 -5.97 4.12 -13.48
N PRO A 112 -6.26 3.03 -12.74
CA PRO A 112 -6.50 1.72 -13.32
C PRO A 112 -7.77 1.72 -14.18
N SER A 113 -7.88 0.71 -15.05
CA SER A 113 -9.14 0.51 -15.77
C SER A 113 -10.26 0.09 -14.82
N GLN A 114 -11.50 0.31 -15.23
CA GLN A 114 -12.67 -0.14 -14.46
C GLN A 114 -12.61 -1.66 -14.19
N SER A 115 -12.14 -2.46 -15.17
CA SER A 115 -11.99 -3.91 -14.99
C SER A 115 -10.92 -4.30 -13.97
N ASP A 116 -9.83 -3.51 -13.84
CA ASP A 116 -8.82 -3.75 -12.81
C ASP A 116 -9.39 -3.47 -11.42
N ILE A 117 -10.17 -2.40 -11.27
CA ILE A 117 -10.85 -2.06 -10.02
C ILE A 117 -11.89 -3.13 -9.65
N GLU A 118 -12.74 -3.54 -10.59
CA GLU A 118 -13.75 -4.58 -10.36
C GLU A 118 -13.12 -5.93 -9.97
N SER A 119 -11.95 -6.24 -10.47
CA SER A 119 -11.22 -7.47 -10.11
C SER A 119 -10.69 -7.48 -8.67
N LEU A 120 -10.55 -6.31 -8.04
CA LEU A 120 -10.20 -6.22 -6.62
C LEU A 120 -11.40 -6.50 -5.71
N GLY A 121 -12.63 -6.31 -6.21
CA GLY A 121 -13.84 -6.46 -5.39
C GLY A 121 -13.95 -5.40 -4.28
N THR A 122 -14.53 -5.79 -3.14
CA THR A 122 -14.74 -4.87 -2.01
C THR A 122 -13.42 -4.59 -1.29
N VAL A 123 -13.09 -3.31 -1.10
CA VAL A 123 -11.91 -2.84 -0.39
C VAL A 123 -12.32 -2.13 0.90
N ASN A 124 -11.93 -2.66 2.06
CA ASN A 124 -12.17 -1.96 3.34
C ASN A 124 -11.08 -0.93 3.62
N ILE A 125 -9.82 -1.27 3.38
CA ILE A 125 -8.67 -0.39 3.64
C ILE A 125 -7.85 -0.29 2.36
N ALA A 126 -7.59 0.91 1.88
CA ALA A 126 -6.71 1.16 0.74
C ALA A 126 -5.41 1.85 1.17
N LEU A 127 -4.28 1.24 0.84
CA LEU A 127 -2.94 1.82 0.97
C LEU A 127 -2.58 2.47 -0.37
N VAL A 128 -2.67 3.81 -0.43
CA VAL A 128 -2.68 4.58 -1.69
C VAL A 128 -1.42 5.43 -1.83
N PRO A 129 -0.64 5.31 -2.91
CA PRO A 129 0.45 6.24 -3.20
C PRO A 129 -0.10 7.61 -3.57
N VAL A 130 0.43 8.69 -2.99
CA VAL A 130 -0.14 10.05 -3.15
C VAL A 130 0.91 11.14 -3.46
N GLY A 131 2.20 10.79 -3.49
CA GLY A 131 3.30 11.75 -3.51
C GLY A 131 3.94 11.97 -4.88
N ASP A 132 3.30 11.62 -5.98
CA ASP A 132 3.90 11.69 -7.33
C ASP A 132 5.18 10.83 -7.45
N GLY A 133 6.33 11.39 -7.81
CA GLY A 133 7.60 10.64 -7.85
C GLY A 133 7.59 9.42 -8.80
N ASN A 134 6.92 9.54 -9.94
CA ASN A 134 6.56 8.47 -10.88
C ASN A 134 5.46 7.51 -10.39
N GLY A 135 4.71 7.90 -9.35
CA GLY A 135 3.48 7.28 -8.89
C GLY A 135 2.25 8.14 -9.19
N LEU A 136 1.17 7.94 -8.43
CA LEU A 136 -0.01 8.79 -8.51
C LEU A 136 0.27 10.17 -7.90
N ASN A 137 -0.10 11.23 -8.61
CA ASN A 137 -0.25 12.55 -7.99
C ASN A 137 -1.57 12.62 -7.19
N ALA A 138 -1.74 13.70 -6.42
CA ALA A 138 -2.89 13.88 -5.55
C ALA A 138 -4.25 13.73 -6.26
N SER A 139 -4.41 14.30 -7.45
CA SER A 139 -5.68 14.26 -8.21
C SER A 139 -6.01 12.85 -8.70
N LYS A 140 -5.03 12.14 -9.26
CA LYS A 140 -5.22 10.74 -9.68
C LYS A 140 -5.48 9.82 -8.49
N ALA A 141 -4.81 10.08 -7.35
CA ALA A 141 -5.05 9.32 -6.12
C ALA A 141 -6.51 9.49 -5.64
N ALA A 142 -7.03 10.72 -5.66
CA ALA A 142 -8.43 11.01 -5.33
C ALA A 142 -9.40 10.29 -6.30
N GLU A 143 -9.09 10.26 -7.60
CA GLU A 143 -9.88 9.53 -8.59
C GLU A 143 -9.91 8.02 -8.31
N VAL A 144 -8.76 7.41 -8.04
CA VAL A 144 -8.67 5.98 -7.67
C VAL A 144 -9.45 5.67 -6.40
N ILE A 145 -9.37 6.53 -5.39
CA ILE A 145 -10.13 6.38 -4.14
C ILE A 145 -11.64 6.44 -4.42
N SER A 146 -12.07 7.36 -5.28
CA SER A 146 -13.48 7.46 -5.69
C SER A 146 -13.99 6.22 -6.46
N MET A 147 -13.11 5.53 -7.18
CA MET A 147 -13.47 4.29 -7.89
C MET A 147 -13.50 3.07 -6.97
N LEU A 148 -12.60 3.03 -5.96
CA LEU A 148 -12.49 1.91 -5.01
C LEU A 148 -13.51 1.98 -3.87
N GLU A 149 -13.95 3.19 -3.52
CA GLU A 149 -14.87 3.49 -2.41
C GLU A 149 -14.49 2.76 -1.09
N PRO A 150 -13.21 2.85 -0.63
CA PRO A 150 -12.79 2.15 0.57
C PRO A 150 -13.32 2.86 1.83
N ASN A 151 -13.53 2.11 2.92
CA ASN A 151 -13.90 2.72 4.20
C ASN A 151 -12.75 3.56 4.79
N ILE A 152 -11.51 3.05 4.65
CA ILE A 152 -10.29 3.70 5.18
C ILE A 152 -9.29 3.87 4.06
N VAL A 153 -8.71 5.06 3.95
CA VAL A 153 -7.54 5.36 3.11
C VAL A 153 -6.34 5.64 4.00
N ILE A 154 -5.25 4.94 3.75
CA ILE A 154 -3.95 5.20 4.36
C ILE A 154 -3.02 5.68 3.25
N PRO A 155 -2.70 6.99 3.18
CA PRO A 155 -1.78 7.51 2.19
C PRO A 155 -0.36 7.00 2.43
N MET A 156 0.37 6.74 1.36
CA MET A 156 1.76 6.29 1.37
C MET A 156 2.59 6.96 0.28
N GLN A 157 3.91 6.79 0.29
CA GLN A 157 4.83 7.34 -0.72
C GLN A 157 4.70 8.86 -0.88
N TYR A 158 4.67 9.60 0.20
CA TYR A 158 4.73 11.07 0.23
C TYR A 158 5.99 11.54 0.96
N ASP A 159 6.35 12.81 0.77
CA ASP A 159 7.53 13.41 1.42
C ASP A 159 7.38 13.38 2.94
N THR A 160 8.42 12.88 3.60
CA THR A 160 8.58 12.84 5.06
C THR A 160 9.99 13.29 5.43
N PRO A 161 10.23 13.75 6.67
CA PRO A 161 11.57 14.18 7.09
C PRO A 161 12.69 13.14 6.92
N GLN A 162 12.33 11.85 6.82
CA GLN A 162 13.28 10.73 6.66
C GLN A 162 13.52 10.39 5.19
N SER A 163 12.57 10.66 4.32
CA SER A 163 12.64 10.28 2.91
C SER A 163 13.76 11.02 2.19
N THR A 164 14.53 10.29 1.38
CA THR A 164 15.49 10.86 0.43
C THR A 164 14.94 10.90 -0.99
N LEU A 165 13.71 10.47 -1.18
CA LEU A 165 13.03 10.42 -2.47
C LEU A 165 12.38 11.77 -2.77
N ASP A 166 12.36 12.16 -4.03
CA ASP A 166 11.69 13.38 -4.51
C ASP A 166 10.19 13.10 -4.65
N LEU A 167 9.45 13.41 -3.58
CA LEU A 167 8.02 13.13 -3.44
C LEU A 167 7.27 14.41 -3.04
N ASP A 168 6.03 14.50 -3.46
CA ASP A 168 5.13 15.57 -3.03
C ASP A 168 4.76 15.42 -1.54
N PRO A 169 4.56 16.54 -0.82
CA PRO A 169 4.12 16.52 0.55
C PRO A 169 2.66 16.05 0.67
N LEU A 170 2.34 15.35 1.76
CA LEU A 170 0.99 14.85 2.07
C LEU A 170 -0.10 15.94 1.98
N SER A 171 0.27 17.19 2.27
CA SER A 171 -0.66 18.35 2.23
C SER A 171 -1.30 18.59 0.85
N LYS A 172 -0.63 18.21 -0.25
CA LYS A 172 -1.23 18.29 -1.60
C LYS A 172 -2.42 17.32 -1.73
N PHE A 173 -2.24 16.08 -1.27
CA PHE A 173 -3.30 15.09 -1.27
C PHE A 173 -4.46 15.47 -0.35
N LEU A 174 -4.17 15.91 0.87
CA LEU A 174 -5.21 16.35 1.81
C LEU A 174 -6.04 17.51 1.26
N LYS A 175 -5.40 18.45 0.58
CA LYS A 175 -6.09 19.56 -0.09
C LYS A 175 -7.01 19.06 -1.21
N GLU A 176 -6.56 18.12 -2.03
CA GLU A 176 -7.37 17.51 -3.10
C GLU A 176 -8.59 16.79 -2.55
N MET A 177 -8.41 16.05 -1.45
CA MET A 177 -9.51 15.35 -0.75
C MET A 177 -10.39 16.28 0.10
N GLY A 178 -10.09 17.58 0.20
CA GLY A 178 -10.83 18.51 1.04
C GLY A 178 -10.69 18.28 2.55
N ILE A 179 -9.62 17.58 2.98
CA ILE A 179 -9.39 17.20 4.37
C ILE A 179 -8.66 18.32 5.10
N THR A 180 -9.30 18.86 6.12
CA THR A 180 -8.76 19.95 6.96
C THR A 180 -8.20 19.44 8.31
N GLN A 181 -8.65 18.26 8.75
CA GLN A 181 -8.17 17.62 9.97
C GLN A 181 -7.79 16.19 9.64
N LEU A 182 -6.55 15.81 9.96
CA LEU A 182 -6.01 14.48 9.70
C LEU A 182 -5.77 13.77 11.02
N GLU A 183 -6.30 12.58 11.16
CA GLU A 183 -5.93 11.67 12.23
C GLU A 183 -4.60 11.00 11.90
N THR A 184 -3.64 11.07 12.84
CA THR A 184 -2.31 10.47 12.70
C THR A 184 -2.05 9.50 13.84
N MET A 185 -1.51 8.33 13.55
CA MET A 185 -1.25 7.30 14.55
C MET A 185 -0.05 6.41 14.15
N GLU A 186 0.54 5.72 15.13
CA GLU A 186 1.65 4.78 14.89
C GLU A 186 1.19 3.44 14.26
N SER A 187 -0.06 3.06 14.48
CA SER A 187 -0.65 1.84 13.92
C SER A 187 -2.17 1.93 13.93
N TYR A 188 -2.79 1.43 12.88
CA TYR A 188 -4.24 1.31 12.79
C TYR A 188 -4.68 -0.10 13.20
N LYS A 189 -5.64 -0.20 14.10
CA LYS A 189 -6.18 -1.47 14.59
C LYS A 189 -7.68 -1.55 14.33
N VAL A 190 -8.08 -2.51 13.52
CA VAL A 190 -9.50 -2.83 13.34
C VAL A 190 -9.99 -3.62 14.55
N THR A 191 -10.84 -2.99 15.35
CA THR A 191 -11.42 -3.61 16.56
C THR A 191 -12.81 -4.20 16.31
N ASN A 192 -13.53 -3.66 15.33
CA ASN A 192 -14.86 -4.11 14.95
C ASN A 192 -14.99 -4.13 13.41
N PRO A 193 -14.97 -5.30 12.78
CA PRO A 193 -15.18 -5.42 11.33
C PRO A 193 -16.54 -4.85 10.86
N SER A 194 -17.56 -4.87 11.71
CA SER A 194 -18.88 -4.30 11.38
C SER A 194 -18.89 -2.76 11.29
N ALA A 195 -17.81 -2.09 11.74
CA ALA A 195 -17.68 -0.64 11.59
C ALA A 195 -17.47 -0.20 10.12
N PHE A 196 -17.11 -1.13 9.24
CA PHE A 196 -16.98 -0.87 7.80
C PHE A 196 -18.32 -0.90 7.03
N THR A 197 -19.43 -0.63 7.68
CA THR A 197 -20.75 -0.48 7.04
C THR A 197 -21.10 0.97 6.69
N GLU A 198 -20.26 1.93 7.10
CA GLU A 198 -20.48 3.35 6.83
C GLU A 198 -20.06 3.67 5.38
N GLU A 199 -20.88 4.50 4.71
CA GLU A 199 -20.66 4.91 3.31
C GLU A 199 -19.57 5.98 3.17
N GLU A 200 -18.96 6.42 4.29
CA GLU A 200 -17.95 7.48 4.27
C GLU A 200 -16.51 6.92 4.27
N THR A 201 -15.70 7.46 3.37
CA THR A 201 -14.26 7.20 3.33
C THR A 201 -13.53 8.09 4.34
N HIS A 202 -12.79 7.48 5.27
CA HIS A 202 -11.94 8.18 6.22
C HIS A 202 -10.46 8.08 5.84
N VAL A 203 -9.73 9.20 5.93
CA VAL A 203 -8.29 9.22 5.69
C VAL A 203 -7.54 9.26 7.01
N ILE A 204 -6.61 8.32 7.18
CA ILE A 204 -5.77 8.17 8.38
C ILE A 204 -4.31 8.12 7.95
N ALA A 205 -3.44 8.96 8.52
CA ALA A 205 -2.00 8.85 8.28
C ALA A 205 -1.34 7.96 9.34
N LEU A 206 -0.40 7.14 8.90
CA LEU A 206 0.45 6.36 9.80
C LEU A 206 1.85 6.94 9.85
N ASP A 207 2.32 7.23 11.07
CA ASP A 207 3.70 7.65 11.28
C ASP A 207 4.67 6.49 10.99
N PRO A 208 5.79 6.75 10.30
CA PRO A 208 6.79 5.72 10.07
C PRO A 208 7.35 5.19 11.38
N LYS A 209 7.42 3.87 11.51
CA LYS A 209 8.06 3.24 12.66
C LYS A 209 9.57 3.27 12.51
N LEU A 210 10.25 4.14 13.26
CA LEU A 210 11.67 4.45 13.12
C LEU A 210 12.61 3.58 14.00
N SER A 211 12.09 2.60 14.73
CA SER A 211 12.89 1.77 15.67
C SER A 211 12.50 0.29 15.63
#